data_a0bbe380ab1ad22c575e990ba6c82531
#
_entry.id   a0bbe380ab1ad22c575e990ba6c82531
#
_cell.length_a   1.000
_cell.length_b   1.000
_cell.length_c   1.000
_cell.angle_alpha   90.00
_cell.angle_beta   90.00
_cell.angle_gamma   90.00
#
_symmetry.space_group_name_H-M   'P 1'
#
loop_
_entity.id
_entity.type
_entity.pdbx_description
1 polymer ?
#
loop_
_entity_poly.entity_id
_entity_poly.type
_entity_poly.pdbx_seq_one_letter_code
_entity_poly.pdbx_strand_id
1 'polypeptide(L)'
;MIERSVFIKFVSKILSSCVIAALLVFPAQAASSEVIQQQIDSAIEKQNMAHQIAEYVRSFGESESNPVILFAQEKWWEQQRILTNLYQQYDQAVQDENNKGEYIGTFRISHYCPCSTCNGGYSGTASGAPLTPWVSIAVDPSVIPLGSTVYIDGYGEFKAHDTGSAIKGNRIDVCVGSHSEAYRLGVVYRDVYVK
;
A
#
# COMPACT_ATOMS: atom_id res chain seq x y z
N MET A 1 -3.47 4.76 49.29
CA MET A 1 -4.03 6.03 48.80
C MET A 1 -2.95 6.67 47.91
N ILE A 2 -3.07 6.61 46.61
CA ILE A 2 -2.18 7.34 45.68
C ILE A 2 -2.66 8.79 45.73
N GLU A 3 -1.77 9.71 46.12
CA GLU A 3 -2.13 11.13 46.19
C GLU A 3 -2.67 11.67 44.87
N ARG A 4 -3.74 12.49 44.94
CA ARG A 4 -4.36 13.16 43.78
C ARG A 4 -3.31 13.83 42.86
N SER A 5 -2.22 14.32 43.43
CA SER A 5 -1.14 15.01 42.70
C SER A 5 -0.32 14.06 41.82
N VAL A 6 -0.13 12.79 42.22
CA VAL A 6 0.60 11.78 41.48
C VAL A 6 -0.25 11.27 40.30
N PHE A 7 -1.55 11.14 40.54
CA PHE A 7 -2.50 10.75 39.51
C PHE A 7 -2.63 11.82 38.41
N ILE A 8 -2.74 13.11 38.78
CA ILE A 8 -2.81 14.21 37.81
C ILE A 8 -1.53 14.26 36.96
N LYS A 9 -0.35 14.04 37.56
CA LYS A 9 0.92 13.96 36.83
C LYS A 9 1.01 12.73 35.93
N PHE A 10 0.45 11.60 36.33
CA PHE A 10 0.42 10.38 35.55
C PHE A 10 -0.52 10.52 34.34
N VAL A 11 -1.74 11.04 34.57
CA VAL A 11 -2.71 11.35 33.51
C VAL A 11 -2.14 12.42 32.55
N SER A 12 -1.50 13.47 33.07
CA SER A 12 -0.85 14.48 32.23
C SER A 12 0.30 13.93 31.39
N LYS A 13 1.09 12.97 31.90
CA LYS A 13 2.13 12.29 31.10
C LYS A 13 1.55 11.39 30.03
N ILE A 14 0.48 10.66 30.32
CA ILE A 14 -0.22 9.81 29.33
C ILE A 14 -0.88 10.69 28.26
N LEU A 15 -1.52 11.77 28.65
CA LEU A 15 -2.13 12.74 27.75
C LEU A 15 -1.10 13.47 26.87
N SER A 16 0.08 13.75 27.41
CA SER A 16 1.19 14.35 26.66
C SER A 16 1.84 13.38 25.67
N SER A 17 1.83 12.07 25.93
CA SER A 17 2.31 11.05 24.99
C SER A 17 1.28 10.68 23.92
N CYS A 18 0.00 11.04 24.11
CA CYS A 18 -1.07 10.89 23.12
C CYS A 18 -1.11 12.03 22.08
N VAL A 19 -0.24 13.05 22.24
CA VAL A 19 -0.15 14.15 21.29
C VAL A 19 0.86 13.78 20.20
N ILE A 20 0.34 13.74 18.99
CA ILE A 20 1.08 13.77 17.73
C ILE A 20 1.70 12.42 17.31
N ALA A 21 0.85 11.44 16.93
CA ALA A 21 1.12 10.87 15.62
C ALA A 21 0.51 11.87 14.61
N ALA A 22 1.32 12.83 14.18
CA ALA A 22 0.99 13.62 13.02
C ALA A 22 0.52 12.63 11.94
N LEU A 23 -0.62 12.91 11.33
CA LEU A 23 -0.96 12.38 10.03
C LEU A 23 0.24 12.71 9.14
N LEU A 24 1.21 11.82 9.08
CA LEU A 24 2.16 11.78 8.00
C LEU A 24 1.30 11.46 6.78
N VAL A 25 0.88 12.53 6.11
CA VAL A 25 0.41 12.46 4.73
C VAL A 25 1.62 12.00 3.94
N PHE A 26 1.80 10.68 3.87
CA PHE A 26 2.71 10.10 2.91
C PHE A 26 2.15 10.45 1.52
N PRO A 27 2.98 10.97 0.60
CA PRO A 27 2.53 11.20 -0.76
C PRO A 27 2.13 9.85 -1.35
N ALA A 28 0.89 9.76 -1.71
CA ALA A 28 0.20 8.93 -2.72
C ALA A 28 0.86 7.61 -3.22
N GLN A 29 1.50 6.86 -2.34
CA GLN A 29 1.64 5.42 -2.51
C GLN A 29 0.65 4.81 -1.51
N ALA A 30 -0.36 4.11 -2.01
CA ALA A 30 -1.36 3.48 -1.15
C ALA A 30 -0.61 2.62 -0.11
N ALA A 31 -0.85 2.90 1.17
CA ALA A 31 -0.25 2.10 2.23
C ALA A 31 -0.77 0.66 2.07
N SER A 32 0.10 -0.33 2.27
CA SER A 32 -0.32 -1.73 2.27
C SER A 32 -1.35 -2.00 3.38
N SER A 33 -2.19 -3.01 3.18
CA SER A 33 -3.17 -3.45 4.19
C SER A 33 -2.52 -3.71 5.56
N GLU A 34 -1.29 -4.24 5.58
CA GLU A 34 -0.53 -4.49 6.81
C GLU A 34 -0.19 -3.20 7.57
N VAL A 35 0.23 -2.14 6.87
CA VAL A 35 0.52 -0.83 7.49
C VAL A 35 -0.75 -0.21 8.06
N ILE A 36 -1.86 -0.31 7.33
CA ILE A 36 -3.16 0.19 7.80
C ILE A 36 -3.63 -0.60 9.03
N GLN A 37 -3.44 -1.93 9.05
CA GLN A 37 -3.76 -2.77 10.20
C GLN A 37 -3.00 -2.34 11.47
N GLN A 38 -1.72 -2.01 11.37
CA GLN A 38 -0.93 -1.49 12.50
C GLN A 38 -1.49 -0.15 13.03
N GLN A 39 -2.00 0.69 12.14
CA GLN A 39 -2.64 1.95 12.53
C GLN A 39 -3.98 1.71 13.24
N ILE A 40 -4.77 0.73 12.77
CA ILE A 40 -6.01 0.28 13.41
C ILE A 40 -5.72 -0.19 14.83
N ASP A 41 -4.75 -1.08 15.01
CA ASP A 41 -4.37 -1.62 16.32
C ASP A 41 -3.98 -0.51 17.30
N SER A 42 -3.17 0.45 16.84
CA SER A 42 -2.78 1.62 17.63
C SER A 42 -3.98 2.52 18.00
N ALA A 43 -4.94 2.70 17.10
CA ALA A 43 -6.15 3.47 17.38
C ALA A 43 -7.07 2.77 18.41
N ILE A 44 -7.18 1.45 18.32
CA ILE A 44 -7.93 0.62 19.29
C ILE A 44 -7.30 0.73 20.69
N GLU A 45 -5.98 0.66 20.81
CA GLU A 45 -5.29 0.82 22.08
C GLU A 45 -5.59 2.18 22.73
N LYS A 46 -5.53 3.26 21.96
CA LYS A 46 -5.84 4.61 22.43
C LYS A 46 -7.30 4.76 22.86
N GLN A 47 -8.23 4.16 22.10
CA GLN A 47 -9.65 4.13 22.42
C GLN A 47 -9.91 3.40 23.74
N ASN A 48 -9.30 2.23 23.92
CA ASN A 48 -9.40 1.44 25.16
C ASN A 48 -8.84 2.19 26.36
N MET A 49 -7.70 2.87 26.18
CA MET A 49 -7.10 3.69 27.24
C MET A 49 -8.05 4.82 27.67
N ALA A 50 -8.66 5.51 26.72
CA ALA A 50 -9.62 6.58 27.02
C ALA A 50 -10.83 6.02 27.81
N HIS A 51 -11.35 4.87 27.42
CA HIS A 51 -12.42 4.18 28.14
C HIS A 51 -12.00 3.83 29.58
N GLN A 52 -10.82 3.23 29.77
CA GLN A 52 -10.31 2.85 31.09
C GLN A 52 -10.14 4.06 32.00
N ILE A 53 -9.68 5.20 31.49
CA ILE A 53 -9.55 6.45 32.24
C ILE A 53 -10.91 6.91 32.74
N ALA A 54 -11.93 6.92 31.90
CA ALA A 54 -13.29 7.30 32.28
C ALA A 54 -13.85 6.37 33.36
N GLU A 55 -13.75 5.06 33.21
CA GLU A 55 -14.20 4.06 34.16
C GLU A 55 -13.49 4.18 35.52
N TYR A 56 -12.17 4.40 35.49
CA TYR A 56 -11.40 4.61 36.71
C TYR A 56 -11.89 5.82 37.51
N VAL A 57 -12.15 6.95 36.83
CA VAL A 57 -12.65 8.17 37.49
C VAL A 57 -14.07 7.95 38.02
N ARG A 58 -14.96 7.25 37.29
CA ARG A 58 -16.31 6.86 37.75
C ARG A 58 -16.27 6.01 39.01
N SER A 59 -15.25 5.16 39.15
CA SER A 59 -15.12 4.30 40.34
C SER A 59 -14.95 5.05 41.65
N PHE A 60 -14.61 6.34 41.60
CA PHE A 60 -14.56 7.24 42.79
C PHE A 60 -15.89 7.97 43.03
N GLY A 61 -16.97 7.64 42.34
CA GLY A 61 -18.27 8.29 42.48
C GLY A 61 -18.36 9.66 41.80
N GLU A 62 -17.42 9.97 40.89
CA GLU A 62 -17.45 11.19 40.09
C GLU A 62 -18.59 11.20 39.08
N SER A 63 -19.18 12.36 38.86
CA SER A 63 -20.30 12.50 37.90
C SER A 63 -19.80 12.54 36.45
N GLU A 64 -20.72 12.28 35.50
CA GLU A 64 -20.44 12.38 34.06
C GLU A 64 -20.01 13.78 33.61
N SER A 65 -20.25 14.82 34.42
CA SER A 65 -19.77 16.17 34.18
C SER A 65 -18.33 16.42 34.60
N ASN A 66 -17.65 15.40 35.17
CA ASN A 66 -16.25 15.52 35.58
C ASN A 66 -15.39 15.81 34.33
N PRO A 67 -14.52 16.86 34.33
CA PRO A 67 -13.73 17.24 33.16
C PRO A 67 -12.85 16.11 32.60
N VAL A 68 -12.35 15.20 33.43
CA VAL A 68 -11.53 14.07 32.99
C VAL A 68 -12.38 13.04 32.24
N ILE A 69 -13.61 12.78 32.71
CA ILE A 69 -14.54 11.88 32.00
C ILE A 69 -14.92 12.48 30.65
N LEU A 70 -15.29 13.75 30.60
CA LEU A 70 -15.64 14.45 29.36
C LEU A 70 -14.50 14.42 28.35
N PHE A 71 -13.27 14.70 28.81
CA PHE A 71 -12.08 14.63 27.98
C PHE A 71 -11.83 13.21 27.45
N ALA A 72 -11.94 12.19 28.31
CA ALA A 72 -11.78 10.79 27.90
C ALA A 72 -12.84 10.38 26.88
N GLN A 73 -14.09 10.81 27.05
CA GLN A 73 -15.16 10.57 26.08
C GLN A 73 -14.86 11.25 24.72
N GLU A 74 -14.41 12.51 24.76
CA GLU A 74 -13.99 13.20 23.51
C GLU A 74 -12.90 12.42 22.77
N LYS A 75 -11.87 11.95 23.49
CA LYS A 75 -10.78 11.16 22.92
C LYS A 75 -11.27 9.81 22.40
N TRP A 76 -12.19 9.15 23.07
CA TRP A 76 -12.82 7.93 22.59
C TRP A 76 -13.53 8.16 21.25
N TRP A 77 -14.34 9.21 21.13
CA TRP A 77 -15.04 9.56 19.89
C TRP A 77 -14.09 9.99 18.76
N GLU A 78 -12.99 10.65 19.09
CA GLU A 78 -11.94 10.98 18.11
C GLU A 78 -11.35 9.71 17.50
N GLN A 79 -10.98 8.72 18.34
CA GLN A 79 -10.47 7.45 17.85
C GLN A 79 -11.51 6.66 17.05
N GLN A 80 -12.77 6.74 17.43
CA GLN A 80 -13.85 6.09 16.68
C GLN A 80 -13.98 6.63 15.24
N ARG A 81 -13.83 7.93 15.04
CA ARG A 81 -13.80 8.52 13.69
C ARG A 81 -12.58 8.09 12.88
N ILE A 82 -11.41 8.03 13.54
CA ILE A 82 -10.17 7.54 12.92
C ILE A 82 -10.34 6.08 12.49
N LEU A 83 -10.85 5.21 13.34
CA LEU A 83 -11.09 3.80 13.05
C LEU A 83 -12.04 3.60 11.88
N THR A 84 -13.13 4.35 11.80
CA THR A 84 -14.07 4.28 10.68
C THR A 84 -13.37 4.55 9.35
N ASN A 85 -12.50 5.56 9.30
CA ASN A 85 -11.74 5.90 8.08
C ASN A 85 -10.68 4.83 7.76
N LEU A 86 -9.95 4.34 8.77
CA LEU A 86 -8.92 3.32 8.59
C LEU A 86 -9.51 2.00 8.09
N TYR A 87 -10.67 1.57 8.58
CA TYR A 87 -11.34 0.37 8.07
C TYR A 87 -11.74 0.51 6.60
N GLN A 88 -12.23 1.66 6.18
CA GLN A 88 -12.51 1.91 4.75
C GLN A 88 -11.24 1.84 3.89
N GLN A 89 -10.13 2.41 4.37
CA GLN A 89 -8.85 2.34 3.66
C GLN A 89 -8.31 0.90 3.63
N TYR A 90 -8.47 0.15 4.71
CA TYR A 90 -8.05 -1.24 4.78
C TYR A 90 -8.81 -2.11 3.77
N ASP A 91 -10.14 -2.00 3.73
CA ASP A 91 -10.96 -2.73 2.78
C ASP A 91 -10.55 -2.42 1.34
N GLN A 92 -10.27 -1.15 1.03
CA GLN A 92 -9.80 -0.74 -0.30
C GLN A 92 -8.42 -1.34 -0.60
N ALA A 93 -7.46 -1.28 0.33
CA ALA A 93 -6.12 -1.83 0.15
C ALA A 93 -6.16 -3.35 -0.08
N VAL A 94 -6.99 -4.09 0.68
CA VAL A 94 -7.19 -5.53 0.49
C VAL A 94 -7.79 -5.83 -0.89
N GLN A 95 -8.76 -5.04 -1.35
CA GLN A 95 -9.32 -5.20 -2.69
C GLN A 95 -8.26 -4.92 -3.77
N ASP A 96 -7.45 -3.90 -3.61
CA ASP A 96 -6.38 -3.55 -4.55
C ASP A 96 -5.30 -4.66 -4.59
N GLU A 97 -4.93 -5.22 -3.44
CA GLU A 97 -4.00 -6.36 -3.34
C GLU A 97 -4.57 -7.61 -4.03
N ASN A 98 -5.83 -7.95 -3.77
CA ASN A 98 -6.51 -9.08 -4.41
C ASN A 98 -6.63 -8.89 -5.94
N ASN A 99 -6.78 -7.65 -6.40
CA ASN A 99 -6.88 -7.33 -7.82
C ASN A 99 -5.53 -7.42 -8.56
N LYS A 100 -4.39 -7.45 -7.86
CA LYS A 100 -3.07 -7.60 -8.49
C LYS A 100 -2.86 -8.99 -9.11
N GLY A 101 -3.49 -10.03 -8.55
CA GLY A 101 -3.28 -11.43 -8.93
C GLY A 101 -2.29 -12.15 -8.02
N GLU A 102 -1.78 -13.32 -8.46
CA GLU A 102 -0.81 -14.13 -7.71
C GLU A 102 0.59 -13.50 -7.78
N TYR A 103 1.24 -13.30 -6.64
CA TYR A 103 2.62 -12.83 -6.57
C TYR A 103 3.57 -13.91 -7.05
N ILE A 104 4.40 -13.60 -8.04
CA ILE A 104 5.35 -14.55 -8.66
C ILE A 104 6.83 -14.17 -8.45
N GLY A 105 7.10 -13.09 -7.71
CA GLY A 105 8.45 -12.67 -7.35
C GLY A 105 8.84 -11.29 -7.84
N THR A 106 10.07 -10.90 -7.50
CA THR A 106 10.68 -9.65 -8.00
C THR A 106 11.37 -9.91 -9.31
N PHE A 107 11.05 -9.09 -10.33
CA PHE A 107 11.57 -9.22 -11.70
C PHE A 107 12.45 -8.02 -12.07
N ARG A 108 13.41 -8.29 -12.95
CA ARG A 108 14.19 -7.27 -13.64
C ARG A 108 13.38 -6.74 -14.81
N ILE A 109 12.99 -5.47 -14.74
CA ILE A 109 12.20 -4.78 -15.77
C ILE A 109 13.14 -3.94 -16.61
N SER A 110 13.17 -4.20 -17.92
CA SER A 110 13.80 -3.36 -18.95
C SER A 110 12.74 -2.81 -19.90
N HIS A 111 13.17 -1.96 -20.84
CA HIS A 111 12.24 -1.27 -21.73
C HIS A 111 12.74 -1.34 -23.17
N TYR A 112 11.82 -1.56 -24.11
CA TYR A 112 12.07 -1.53 -25.55
C TYR A 112 11.01 -0.73 -26.30
N CYS A 113 11.24 -0.38 -27.54
CA CYS A 113 10.26 0.31 -28.37
C CYS A 113 10.09 -0.39 -29.73
N PRO A 114 9.03 -0.08 -30.50
CA PRO A 114 8.78 -0.68 -31.80
C PRO A 114 9.79 -0.32 -32.90
N CYS A 115 10.87 0.42 -32.60
CA CYS A 115 11.86 0.79 -33.61
C CYS A 115 12.72 -0.41 -34.06
N SER A 116 13.33 -0.31 -35.24
CA SER A 116 14.18 -1.35 -35.80
C SER A 116 15.37 -1.74 -34.92
N THR A 117 15.91 -0.79 -34.14
CA THR A 117 17.04 -1.04 -33.24
C THR A 117 16.63 -1.89 -32.04
N CYS A 118 15.47 -1.60 -31.44
CA CYS A 118 15.00 -2.34 -30.24
C CYS A 118 14.28 -3.64 -30.58
N ASN A 119 13.48 -3.64 -31.64
CA ASN A 119 12.57 -4.75 -32.00
C ASN A 119 12.96 -5.44 -33.32
N GLY A 120 14.15 -5.19 -33.86
CA GLY A 120 14.57 -5.83 -35.10
C GLY A 120 13.69 -5.52 -36.32
N GLY A 121 12.81 -4.52 -36.25
CA GLY A 121 11.87 -4.15 -37.31
C GLY A 121 10.57 -4.99 -37.36
N TYR A 122 10.34 -5.85 -36.39
CA TYR A 122 9.08 -6.61 -36.30
C TYR A 122 7.92 -5.67 -35.89
N SER A 123 6.77 -5.84 -36.56
CA SER A 123 5.56 -5.05 -36.27
C SER A 123 4.56 -5.76 -35.36
N GLY A 124 4.76 -7.07 -35.12
CA GLY A 124 3.91 -7.89 -34.25
C GLY A 124 4.65 -8.48 -33.07
N THR A 125 3.91 -9.13 -32.20
CA THR A 125 4.42 -9.84 -31.03
C THR A 125 4.42 -11.35 -31.27
N ALA A 126 5.11 -12.11 -30.40
CA ALA A 126 5.16 -13.56 -30.47
C ALA A 126 3.78 -14.23 -30.33
N SER A 127 2.83 -13.59 -29.66
CA SER A 127 1.43 -14.08 -29.55
C SER A 127 0.56 -13.76 -30.77
N GLY A 128 1.07 -12.96 -31.73
CA GLY A 128 0.30 -12.44 -32.86
C GLY A 128 -0.52 -11.17 -32.53
N ALA A 129 -0.53 -10.71 -31.30
CA ALA A 129 -1.18 -9.46 -30.94
C ALA A 129 -0.38 -8.24 -31.45
N PRO A 130 -1.02 -7.09 -31.68
CA PRO A 130 -0.30 -5.85 -32.00
C PRO A 130 0.69 -5.48 -30.90
N LEU A 131 1.89 -5.04 -31.31
CA LEU A 131 2.86 -4.48 -30.37
C LEU A 131 2.41 -3.08 -29.95
N THR A 132 1.93 -2.94 -28.72
CA THR A 132 1.32 -1.72 -28.22
C THR A 132 2.13 -1.17 -27.05
N PRO A 133 2.66 0.07 -27.13
CA PRO A 133 3.35 0.73 -26.02
C PRO A 133 2.47 0.79 -24.76
N TRP A 134 3.10 0.55 -23.61
CA TRP A 134 2.47 0.55 -22.28
C TRP A 134 1.32 -0.47 -22.11
N VAL A 135 1.23 -1.45 -23.01
CA VAL A 135 0.29 -2.58 -22.94
C VAL A 135 1.04 -3.90 -23.11
N SER A 136 1.92 -3.99 -24.11
CA SER A 136 2.62 -5.23 -24.43
C SER A 136 3.92 -5.36 -23.65
N ILE A 137 4.15 -6.55 -23.10
CA ILE A 137 5.43 -6.91 -22.48
C ILE A 137 5.96 -8.20 -23.11
N ALA A 138 7.31 -8.29 -23.18
CA ALA A 138 8.01 -9.52 -23.49
C ALA A 138 8.37 -10.23 -22.18
N VAL A 139 8.13 -11.54 -22.16
CA VAL A 139 8.32 -12.41 -20.99
C VAL A 139 9.02 -13.71 -21.37
N ASP A 140 9.43 -14.49 -20.36
CA ASP A 140 9.76 -15.91 -20.53
C ASP A 140 8.47 -16.74 -20.43
N PRO A 141 8.01 -17.41 -21.49
CA PRO A 141 6.78 -18.19 -21.44
C PRO A 141 6.81 -19.39 -20.49
N SER A 142 8.00 -19.81 -20.04
CA SER A 142 8.13 -20.86 -19.03
C SER A 142 7.83 -20.36 -17.62
N VAL A 143 7.80 -19.03 -17.41
CA VAL A 143 7.51 -18.38 -16.12
C VAL A 143 6.15 -17.68 -16.17
N ILE A 144 5.90 -16.92 -17.24
CA ILE A 144 4.64 -16.20 -17.47
C ILE A 144 4.08 -16.63 -18.81
N PRO A 145 2.96 -17.37 -18.85
CA PRO A 145 2.35 -17.81 -20.11
C PRO A 145 1.94 -16.61 -21.00
N LEU A 146 2.14 -16.73 -22.31
CA LEU A 146 1.64 -15.72 -23.24
C LEU A 146 0.11 -15.60 -23.15
N GLY A 147 -0.38 -14.36 -23.20
CA GLY A 147 -1.79 -14.01 -23.00
C GLY A 147 -2.17 -13.66 -21.58
N SER A 148 -1.33 -13.95 -20.58
CA SER A 148 -1.57 -13.58 -19.18
C SER A 148 -1.70 -12.08 -19.03
N THR A 149 -2.52 -11.67 -18.06
CA THR A 149 -2.50 -10.31 -17.50
C THR A 149 -1.46 -10.26 -16.38
N VAL A 150 -0.55 -9.32 -16.47
CA VAL A 150 0.57 -9.15 -15.55
C VAL A 150 0.48 -7.78 -14.89
N TYR A 151 0.43 -7.74 -13.57
CA TYR A 151 0.54 -6.50 -12.82
C TYR A 151 1.99 -6.33 -12.37
N ILE A 152 2.60 -5.19 -12.70
CA ILE A 152 3.94 -4.80 -12.29
C ILE A 152 3.80 -3.65 -11.29
N ASP A 153 4.31 -3.83 -10.09
CA ASP A 153 4.16 -2.82 -9.02
C ASP A 153 4.78 -1.47 -9.43
N GLY A 154 4.00 -0.40 -9.25
CA GLY A 154 4.36 0.95 -9.69
C GLY A 154 4.24 1.21 -11.19
N TYR A 155 3.87 0.23 -12.00
CA TYR A 155 3.68 0.36 -13.45
C TYR A 155 2.22 0.10 -13.89
N GLY A 156 1.49 -0.78 -13.18
CA GLY A 156 0.13 -1.17 -13.53
C GLY A 156 0.02 -2.48 -14.29
N GLU A 157 -1.07 -2.64 -15.04
CA GLU A 157 -1.39 -3.88 -15.77
C GLU A 157 -0.86 -3.88 -17.21
N PHE A 158 -0.37 -5.06 -17.62
CA PHE A 158 0.17 -5.35 -18.95
C PHE A 158 -0.36 -6.66 -19.50
N LYS A 159 -0.12 -6.91 -20.78
CA LYS A 159 -0.38 -8.18 -21.44
C LYS A 159 0.92 -8.84 -21.88
N ALA A 160 1.11 -10.09 -21.49
CA ALA A 160 2.24 -10.91 -21.89
C ALA A 160 2.05 -11.33 -23.36
N HIS A 161 2.37 -10.44 -24.30
CA HIS A 161 2.16 -10.64 -25.71
C HIS A 161 3.41 -11.14 -26.45
N ASP A 162 4.59 -10.86 -25.91
CA ASP A 162 5.83 -11.01 -26.64
C ASP A 162 6.88 -11.85 -25.89
N THR A 163 7.91 -12.23 -26.62
CA THR A 163 9.08 -12.96 -26.10
C THR A 163 10.36 -12.31 -26.64
N GLY A 164 11.45 -12.52 -25.92
CA GLY A 164 12.78 -12.13 -26.39
C GLY A 164 13.83 -13.17 -26.08
N SER A 165 14.84 -13.32 -26.93
CA SER A 165 15.94 -14.28 -26.70
C SER A 165 16.69 -14.02 -25.41
N ALA A 166 16.79 -12.74 -25.01
CA ALA A 166 17.43 -12.28 -23.76
C ALA A 166 16.48 -12.22 -22.57
N ILE A 167 15.17 -12.40 -22.78
CA ILE A 167 14.14 -12.33 -21.75
C ILE A 167 13.89 -13.75 -21.23
N LYS A 168 14.63 -14.11 -20.18
CA LYS A 168 14.60 -15.45 -19.56
C LYS A 168 14.52 -15.37 -18.06
N GLY A 169 13.75 -16.30 -17.45
CA GLY A 169 13.49 -16.33 -16.01
C GLY A 169 12.73 -15.08 -15.58
N ASN A 170 13.13 -14.52 -14.43
CA ASN A 170 12.50 -13.34 -13.85
C ASN A 170 12.92 -12.03 -14.54
N ARG A 171 12.68 -11.95 -15.85
CA ARG A 171 12.91 -10.76 -16.67
C ARG A 171 11.68 -10.41 -17.46
N ILE A 172 11.38 -9.13 -17.52
CA ILE A 172 10.31 -8.55 -18.34
C ILE A 172 10.90 -7.39 -19.14
N ASP A 173 10.46 -7.24 -20.38
CA ASP A 173 10.79 -6.10 -21.22
C ASP A 173 9.50 -5.38 -21.60
N VAL A 174 9.33 -4.14 -21.13
CA VAL A 174 8.11 -3.36 -21.31
C VAL A 174 8.20 -2.58 -22.61
N CYS A 175 7.22 -2.75 -23.49
CA CYS A 175 7.12 -1.94 -24.70
C CYS A 175 6.73 -0.51 -24.34
N VAL A 176 7.53 0.46 -24.79
CA VAL A 176 7.31 1.90 -24.59
C VAL A 176 7.26 2.66 -25.92
N GLY A 177 6.85 3.93 -25.90
CA GLY A 177 6.56 4.69 -27.10
C GLY A 177 7.75 5.05 -27.96
N SER A 178 8.97 5.16 -27.39
CA SER A 178 10.14 5.60 -28.11
C SER A 178 11.46 5.04 -27.57
N HIS A 179 12.49 5.05 -28.41
CA HIS A 179 13.86 4.66 -28.02
C HIS A 179 14.43 5.52 -26.89
N SER A 180 14.21 6.82 -26.95
CA SER A 180 14.67 7.75 -25.92
C SER A 180 13.97 7.50 -24.57
N GLU A 181 12.69 7.11 -24.61
CA GLU A 181 11.93 6.74 -23.42
C GLU A 181 12.48 5.45 -22.81
N ALA A 182 12.70 4.41 -23.62
CA ALA A 182 13.27 3.15 -23.16
C ALA A 182 14.65 3.37 -22.48
N TYR A 183 15.47 4.22 -23.09
CA TYR A 183 16.79 4.52 -22.55
C TYR A 183 16.73 5.31 -21.23
N ARG A 184 15.81 6.28 -21.13
CA ARG A 184 15.61 7.10 -19.92
C ARG A 184 15.09 6.28 -18.74
N LEU A 185 14.19 5.32 -18.98
CA LEU A 185 13.63 4.45 -17.95
C LEU A 185 14.64 3.43 -17.43
N GLY A 186 15.57 3.01 -18.28
CA GLY A 186 16.67 2.12 -17.89
C GLY A 186 16.18 0.75 -17.42
N VAL A 187 16.76 0.26 -16.32
CA VAL A 187 16.45 -1.03 -15.72
C VAL A 187 16.08 -0.81 -14.26
N VAL A 188 14.98 -1.42 -13.83
CA VAL A 188 14.50 -1.40 -12.44
C VAL A 188 14.11 -2.82 -11.99
N TYR A 189 13.93 -3.00 -10.70
CA TYR A 189 13.40 -4.23 -10.11
C TYR A 189 12.05 -3.93 -9.49
N ARG A 190 11.04 -4.77 -9.80
CA ARG A 190 9.66 -4.61 -9.33
C ARG A 190 9.04 -5.95 -9.00
N ASP A 191 8.11 -5.93 -8.06
CA ASP A 191 7.28 -7.06 -7.74
C ASP A 191 6.24 -7.26 -8.85
N VAL A 192 6.03 -8.54 -9.19
CA VAL A 192 5.19 -8.95 -10.33
C VAL A 192 4.15 -9.94 -9.87
N TYR A 193 2.95 -9.76 -10.40
CA TYR A 193 1.78 -10.57 -10.12
C TYR A 193 1.14 -11.00 -11.44
N VAL A 194 0.50 -12.17 -11.47
CA VAL A 194 -0.16 -12.75 -12.66
C VAL A 194 -1.62 -13.06 -12.33
N LYS A 195 -2.51 -12.69 -13.28
CA LYS A 195 -3.95 -12.99 -13.23
C LYS A 195 -4.30 -14.08 -14.23
#